data_e847b609a1c0278e94defd3be27c4677
#
_entry.id   e847b609a1c0278e94defd3be27c4677
#
_cell.length_a   1.000
_cell.length_b   1.000
_cell.length_c   1.000
_cell.angle_alpha   90.00
_cell.angle_beta   90.00
_cell.angle_gamma   90.00
#
_symmetry.space_group_name_H-M   'P 1'
#
loop_
_entity.id
_entity.type
_entity.pdbx_description
1 polymer ?
#
loop_
_entity_poly.entity_id
_entity_poly.type
_entity_poly.pdbx_seq_one_letter_code
_entity_poly.pdbx_strand_id
1 'polypeptide(L)'
;MYEELTAQARQAVTELLEAAKLKPGKIFVVGCSSSEMVGARIGKGSSLEAAQAAFAGIYPVLQAQGIELAVQCCEHLNRALVVERAVAESHGFEIVNAIPQLHAGGSFATTAWANFKDPVLVETIVADAGIDIGGTLIGMHLRRVAIPVRLSIKKIGEANILCARTRPKYIGGARAVYQEL
;
A
#
# COMPACT_ATOMS: atom_id res chain seq x y z
N MET A 1 -2.05 -14.66 -17.33
CA MET A 1 -2.41 -14.49 -15.89
C MET A 1 -1.51 -13.46 -15.22
N TYR A 2 -0.21 -13.67 -15.05
CA TYR A 2 0.65 -12.72 -14.31
C TYR A 2 0.84 -11.37 -15.02
N GLU A 3 0.94 -11.32 -16.33
CA GLU A 3 0.96 -10.08 -17.11
C GLU A 3 -0.33 -9.25 -16.91
N GLU A 4 -1.45 -9.93 -16.81
CA GLU A 4 -2.73 -9.32 -16.53
C GLU A 4 -2.79 -8.73 -15.11
N LEU A 5 -2.29 -9.46 -14.10
CA LEU A 5 -2.16 -8.94 -12.74
C LEU A 5 -1.30 -7.68 -12.69
N THR A 6 -0.17 -7.67 -13.42
CA THR A 6 0.70 -6.50 -13.55
C THR A 6 -0.04 -5.32 -14.19
N ALA A 7 -0.80 -5.55 -15.26
CA ALA A 7 -1.55 -4.52 -15.94
C ALA A 7 -2.66 -3.94 -15.04
N GLN A 8 -3.44 -4.81 -14.38
CA GLN A 8 -4.50 -4.39 -13.46
C GLN A 8 -3.94 -3.62 -12.26
N ALA A 9 -2.83 -4.08 -11.67
CA ALA A 9 -2.18 -3.41 -10.56
C ALA A 9 -1.66 -2.02 -10.96
N ARG A 10 -1.05 -1.91 -12.14
CA ARG A 10 -0.61 -0.64 -12.72
C ARG A 10 -1.79 0.32 -12.94
N GLN A 11 -2.86 -0.17 -13.54
CA GLN A 11 -4.07 0.62 -13.78
C GLN A 11 -4.64 1.15 -12.46
N ALA A 12 -4.83 0.27 -11.47
CA ALA A 12 -5.38 0.65 -10.17
C ALA A 12 -4.58 1.78 -9.51
N VAL A 13 -3.25 1.64 -9.47
CA VAL A 13 -2.39 2.66 -8.85
C VAL A 13 -2.40 3.96 -9.64
N THR A 14 -2.36 3.90 -10.97
CA THR A 14 -2.42 5.09 -11.83
C THR A 14 -3.71 5.88 -11.57
N GLU A 15 -4.87 5.23 -11.64
CA GLU A 15 -6.16 5.88 -11.37
C GLU A 15 -6.27 6.44 -9.94
N LEU A 16 -5.72 5.69 -8.95
CA LEU A 16 -5.73 6.16 -7.56
C LEU A 16 -4.85 7.39 -7.36
N LEU A 17 -3.67 7.46 -7.99
CA LEU A 17 -2.79 8.62 -7.91
C LEU A 17 -3.42 9.86 -8.57
N GLU A 18 -4.11 9.70 -9.70
CA GLU A 18 -4.87 10.78 -10.34
C GLU A 18 -5.96 11.35 -9.42
N ALA A 19 -6.67 10.46 -8.70
CA ALA A 19 -7.70 10.88 -7.75
C ALA A 19 -7.11 11.48 -6.46
N ALA A 20 -6.00 10.95 -5.98
CA ALA A 20 -5.36 11.37 -4.73
C ALA A 20 -4.50 12.63 -4.87
N LYS A 21 -4.01 12.92 -6.09
CA LYS A 21 -3.15 14.09 -6.41
C LYS A 21 -1.97 14.22 -5.45
N LEU A 22 -1.32 13.10 -5.15
CA LEU A 22 -0.18 13.06 -4.24
C LEU A 22 0.99 13.84 -4.83
N LYS A 23 1.74 14.49 -3.94
CA LYS A 23 3.01 15.16 -4.29
C LYS A 23 4.18 14.22 -3.98
N PRO A 24 5.35 14.41 -4.63
CA PRO A 24 6.57 13.68 -4.28
C PRO A 24 6.85 13.72 -2.77
N GLY A 25 7.38 12.62 -2.23
CA GLY A 25 7.64 12.43 -0.81
C GLY A 25 6.40 12.05 0.03
N LYS A 26 5.23 11.86 -0.60
CA LYS A 26 4.04 11.34 0.08
C LYS A 26 4.06 9.82 0.14
N ILE A 27 3.49 9.26 1.20
CA ILE A 27 3.48 7.82 1.45
C ILE A 27 2.21 7.18 0.90
N PHE A 28 2.41 6.12 0.13
CA PHE A 28 1.37 5.25 -0.39
C PHE A 28 1.49 3.86 0.26
N VAL A 29 0.45 3.41 0.96
CA VAL A 29 0.46 2.09 1.61
C VAL A 29 -0.22 1.05 0.74
N VAL A 30 0.39 -0.14 0.67
CA VAL A 30 -0.18 -1.33 0.02
C VAL A 30 -0.31 -2.45 1.04
N GLY A 31 -1.54 -2.94 1.22
CA GLY A 31 -1.80 -4.24 1.80
C GLY A 31 -2.20 -5.21 0.69
N CYS A 32 -1.62 -6.40 0.66
CA CYS A 32 -1.85 -7.33 -0.45
C CYS A 32 -1.90 -8.78 0.02
N SER A 33 -2.99 -9.46 -0.35
CA SER A 33 -3.12 -10.90 -0.25
C SER A 33 -2.90 -11.57 -1.61
N SER A 34 -1.73 -12.16 -1.83
CA SER A 34 -1.45 -12.92 -3.04
C SER A 34 -2.33 -14.16 -3.16
N SER A 35 -2.81 -14.73 -2.05
CA SER A 35 -3.78 -15.83 -2.05
C SER A 35 -5.11 -15.41 -2.67
N GLU A 36 -5.66 -14.28 -2.27
CA GLU A 36 -6.93 -13.76 -2.82
C GLU A 36 -6.80 -13.43 -4.30
N MET A 37 -5.65 -12.94 -4.76
CA MET A 37 -5.42 -12.65 -6.18
C MET A 37 -5.52 -13.88 -7.08
N VAL A 38 -5.15 -15.06 -6.55
CA VAL A 38 -5.23 -16.33 -7.30
C VAL A 38 -6.50 -17.12 -6.99
N GLY A 39 -7.47 -16.51 -6.30
CA GLY A 39 -8.74 -17.14 -5.98
C GLY A 39 -8.69 -18.13 -4.81
N ALA A 40 -7.61 -18.13 -4.03
CA ALA A 40 -7.48 -18.91 -2.81
C ALA A 40 -7.80 -18.04 -1.59
N ARG A 41 -8.33 -18.67 -0.53
CA ARG A 41 -8.61 -17.96 0.72
C ARG A 41 -7.32 -17.37 1.30
N ILE A 42 -7.41 -16.16 1.87
CA ILE A 42 -6.30 -15.44 2.51
C ILE A 42 -5.45 -16.37 3.40
N GLY A 43 -4.14 -16.36 3.20
CA GLY A 43 -3.19 -17.20 3.94
C GLY A 43 -3.18 -18.70 3.57
N LYS A 44 -4.03 -19.16 2.62
CA LYS A 44 -4.16 -20.59 2.26
C LYS A 44 -3.55 -20.98 0.91
N GLY A 45 -3.18 -20.01 0.07
CA GLY A 45 -2.64 -20.27 -1.27
C GLY A 45 -1.70 -19.16 -1.70
N SER A 46 -0.78 -18.77 -0.83
CA SER A 46 0.18 -17.70 -1.11
C SER A 46 0.94 -17.97 -2.41
N SER A 47 0.95 -17.02 -3.32
CA SER A 47 1.68 -17.05 -4.58
C SER A 47 2.72 -15.93 -4.60
N LEU A 48 3.99 -16.32 -4.65
CA LEU A 48 5.08 -15.35 -4.77
C LEU A 48 5.04 -14.68 -6.14
N GLU A 49 4.75 -15.44 -7.20
CA GLU A 49 4.68 -14.95 -8.57
C GLU A 49 3.56 -13.92 -8.75
N ALA A 50 2.39 -14.14 -8.12
CA ALA A 50 1.30 -13.16 -8.13
C ALA A 50 1.69 -11.87 -7.40
N ALA A 51 2.38 -12.00 -6.26
CA ALA A 51 2.89 -10.86 -5.51
C ALA A 51 3.93 -10.06 -6.31
N GLN A 52 4.87 -10.74 -6.98
CA GLN A 52 5.86 -10.13 -7.86
C GLN A 52 5.21 -9.41 -9.04
N ALA A 53 4.20 -10.02 -9.66
CA ALA A 53 3.44 -9.42 -10.75
C ALA A 53 2.73 -8.12 -10.32
N ALA A 54 2.05 -8.14 -9.18
CA ALA A 54 1.41 -6.95 -8.63
C ALA A 54 2.44 -5.87 -8.25
N PHE A 55 3.55 -6.24 -7.63
CA PHE A 55 4.63 -5.32 -7.29
C PHE A 55 5.24 -4.65 -8.53
N ALA A 56 5.49 -5.42 -9.59
CA ALA A 56 5.98 -4.91 -10.87
C ALA A 56 5.00 -3.93 -11.56
N GLY A 57 3.71 -4.05 -11.28
CA GLY A 57 2.70 -3.08 -11.73
C GLY A 57 2.67 -1.81 -10.89
N ILE A 58 2.88 -1.92 -9.58
CA ILE A 58 2.71 -0.84 -8.60
C ILE A 58 3.98 0.02 -8.47
N TYR A 59 5.10 -0.60 -8.15
CA TYR A 59 6.30 0.11 -7.70
C TYR A 59 6.88 1.09 -8.72
N PRO A 60 7.02 0.75 -10.02
CA PRO A 60 7.54 1.69 -11.01
C PRO A 60 6.66 2.94 -11.19
N VAL A 61 5.34 2.81 -11.03
CA VAL A 61 4.41 3.95 -11.16
C VAL A 61 4.62 4.93 -10.00
N LEU A 62 4.76 4.42 -8.77
CA LEU A 62 5.01 5.24 -7.59
C LEU A 62 6.38 5.92 -7.68
N GLN A 63 7.43 5.17 -8.06
CA GLN A 63 8.78 5.71 -8.23
C GLN A 63 8.84 6.85 -9.26
N ALA A 64 8.16 6.69 -10.41
CA ALA A 64 8.15 7.70 -11.46
C ALA A 64 7.55 9.04 -10.99
N GLN A 65 6.71 9.03 -9.97
CA GLN A 65 6.09 10.22 -9.38
C GLN A 65 6.74 10.65 -8.05
N GLY A 66 7.81 9.99 -7.62
CA GLY A 66 8.49 10.27 -6.36
C GLY A 66 7.62 9.97 -5.14
N ILE A 67 6.66 9.04 -5.26
CA ILE A 67 5.78 8.60 -4.17
C ILE A 67 6.44 7.44 -3.44
N GLU A 68 6.44 7.49 -2.12
CA GLU A 68 7.11 6.55 -1.26
C GLU A 68 6.20 5.36 -0.94
N LEU A 69 6.65 4.14 -1.25
CA LEU A 69 5.89 2.93 -1.01
C LEU A 69 6.13 2.38 0.40
N ALA A 70 5.04 2.12 1.13
CA ALA A 70 5.05 1.34 2.35
C ALA A 70 4.23 0.06 2.14
N VAL A 71 4.81 -1.09 2.46
CA VAL A 71 4.18 -2.40 2.25
C VAL A 71 3.84 -3.05 3.58
N GLN A 72 2.55 -3.30 3.80
CA GLN A 72 2.06 -3.93 5.02
C GLN A 72 2.43 -5.42 5.06
N CYS A 73 2.99 -5.85 6.19
CA CYS A 73 3.14 -7.25 6.55
C CYS A 73 1.83 -7.84 7.11
N CYS A 74 1.76 -9.17 7.23
CA CYS A 74 0.64 -9.83 7.89
C CYS A 74 0.69 -9.67 9.42
N GLU A 75 -0.34 -10.19 10.09
CA GLU A 75 -0.48 -10.15 11.56
C GLU A 75 0.66 -10.85 12.32
N HIS A 76 1.35 -11.82 11.71
CA HIS A 76 2.49 -12.50 12.33
C HIS A 76 3.69 -11.55 12.57
N LEU A 77 3.77 -10.44 11.84
CA LEU A 77 4.67 -9.32 12.08
C LEU A 77 3.90 -8.06 12.54
N ASN A 78 2.80 -8.25 13.28
CA ASN A 78 1.99 -7.17 13.87
C ASN A 78 1.57 -6.09 12.85
N ARG A 79 1.46 -6.45 11.57
CA ARG A 79 1.18 -5.51 10.48
C ARG A 79 2.19 -4.37 10.35
N ALA A 80 3.43 -4.59 10.77
CA ALA A 80 4.56 -3.70 10.50
C ALA A 80 4.74 -3.50 8.99
N LEU A 81 5.44 -2.45 8.61
CA LEU A 81 5.54 -2.06 7.20
C LEU A 81 6.98 -2.07 6.73
N VAL A 82 7.18 -2.61 5.52
CA VAL A 82 8.45 -2.51 4.79
C VAL A 82 8.50 -1.16 4.10
N VAL A 83 9.55 -0.41 4.36
CA VAL A 83 9.85 0.87 3.70
C VAL A 83 11.34 0.95 3.38
N GLU A 84 11.73 1.88 2.53
CA GLU A 84 13.14 2.25 2.39
C GLU A 84 13.64 2.94 3.68
N ARG A 85 14.89 2.70 4.09
CA ARG A 85 15.48 3.37 5.27
C ARG A 85 15.39 4.88 5.18
N ALA A 86 15.68 5.45 4.01
CA ALA A 86 15.58 6.89 3.78
C ALA A 86 14.18 7.44 4.08
N VAL A 87 13.12 6.66 3.78
CA VAL A 87 11.73 7.00 4.12
C VAL A 87 11.52 6.99 5.63
N ALA A 88 11.99 5.92 6.31
CA ALA A 88 11.88 5.83 7.76
C ALA A 88 12.57 7.02 8.46
N GLU A 89 13.78 7.35 8.04
CA GLU A 89 14.57 8.46 8.60
C GLU A 89 13.95 9.83 8.32
N SER A 90 13.50 10.07 7.08
CA SER A 90 12.91 11.37 6.70
C SER A 90 11.59 11.66 7.39
N HIS A 91 10.82 10.61 7.73
CA HIS A 91 9.55 10.74 8.43
C HIS A 91 9.65 10.51 9.95
N GLY A 92 10.83 10.13 10.46
CA GLY A 92 11.04 9.86 11.89
C GLY A 92 10.32 8.61 12.39
N PHE A 93 10.18 7.59 11.54
CA PHE A 93 9.56 6.32 11.92
C PHE A 93 10.53 5.47 12.72
N GLU A 94 10.02 4.79 13.76
CA GLU A 94 10.81 3.86 14.54
C GLU A 94 11.07 2.57 13.75
N ILE A 95 12.36 2.27 13.51
CA ILE A 95 12.79 1.06 12.83
C ILE A 95 12.76 -0.10 13.83
N VAL A 96 12.11 -1.19 13.45
CA VAL A 96 12.03 -2.42 14.23
C VAL A 96 12.83 -3.55 13.57
N ASN A 97 13.29 -4.51 14.39
CA ASN A 97 14.16 -5.59 13.91
C ASN A 97 13.35 -6.83 13.56
N ALA A 98 12.95 -6.95 12.28
CA ALA A 98 12.46 -8.18 11.68
C ALA A 98 12.70 -8.15 10.18
N ILE A 99 12.70 -9.33 9.55
CA ILE A 99 12.80 -9.50 8.08
C ILE A 99 11.57 -10.29 7.64
N PRO A 100 10.75 -9.78 6.72
CA PRO A 100 9.56 -10.48 6.26
C PRO A 100 9.92 -11.75 5.51
N GLN A 101 9.15 -12.80 5.76
CA GLN A 101 9.24 -14.10 5.14
C GLN A 101 7.89 -14.49 4.54
N LEU A 102 7.86 -15.48 3.66
CA LEU A 102 6.62 -15.94 3.01
C LEU A 102 5.52 -16.31 4.00
N HIS A 103 5.89 -16.91 5.15
CA HIS A 103 4.95 -17.33 6.19
C HIS A 103 4.85 -16.34 7.38
N ALA A 104 5.67 -15.28 7.37
CA ALA A 104 5.61 -14.21 8.37
C ALA A 104 5.94 -12.86 7.71
N GLY A 105 4.93 -12.11 7.35
CA GLY A 105 5.01 -10.89 6.52
C GLY A 105 4.26 -11.03 5.22
N GLY A 106 4.35 -12.20 4.56
CA GLY A 106 3.64 -12.54 3.33
C GLY A 106 4.44 -12.26 2.07
N SER A 107 3.96 -12.81 0.94
CA SER A 107 4.69 -12.78 -0.35
C SER A 107 4.92 -11.36 -0.86
N PHE A 108 3.97 -10.45 -0.70
CA PHE A 108 4.12 -9.08 -1.19
C PHE A 108 5.16 -8.28 -0.38
N ALA A 109 5.18 -8.43 0.96
CA ALA A 109 6.18 -7.81 1.81
C ALA A 109 7.58 -8.40 1.56
N THR A 110 7.68 -9.71 1.35
CA THR A 110 8.94 -10.38 0.98
C THR A 110 9.44 -9.88 -0.39
N THR A 111 8.53 -9.68 -1.35
CA THR A 111 8.87 -9.11 -2.66
C THR A 111 9.38 -7.67 -2.53
N ALA A 112 8.72 -6.82 -1.74
CA ALA A 112 9.16 -5.46 -1.51
C ALA A 112 10.55 -5.41 -0.86
N TRP A 113 10.77 -6.24 0.17
CA TRP A 113 12.06 -6.35 0.84
C TRP A 113 13.20 -6.69 -0.12
N ALA A 114 12.96 -7.62 -1.05
CA ALA A 114 13.97 -8.05 -2.03
C ALA A 114 14.22 -7.01 -3.14
N ASN A 115 13.31 -6.04 -3.37
CA ASN A 115 13.40 -5.06 -4.45
C ASN A 115 13.72 -3.64 -3.98
N PHE A 116 13.60 -3.35 -2.70
CA PHE A 116 14.05 -2.09 -2.12
C PHE A 116 15.58 -2.08 -2.02
N LYS A 117 16.16 -0.89 -2.09
CA LYS A 117 17.63 -0.73 -2.04
C LYS A 117 18.18 -0.94 -0.63
N ASP A 118 17.51 -0.38 0.37
CA ASP A 118 17.86 -0.50 1.79
C ASP A 118 16.58 -0.66 2.61
N PRO A 119 15.94 -1.87 2.56
CA PRO A 119 14.68 -2.12 3.22
C PRO A 119 14.82 -2.16 4.74
N VAL A 120 13.87 -1.57 5.42
CA VAL A 120 13.68 -1.68 6.86
C VAL A 120 12.23 -1.94 7.20
N LEU A 121 11.97 -2.46 8.40
CA LEU A 121 10.63 -2.54 8.96
C LEU A 121 10.40 -1.38 9.93
N VAL A 122 9.21 -0.80 9.86
CA VAL A 122 8.71 0.17 10.83
C VAL A 122 7.39 -0.31 11.41
N GLU A 123 7.12 0.01 12.67
CA GLU A 123 5.90 -0.45 13.35
C GLU A 123 4.67 0.30 12.84
N THR A 124 4.77 1.61 12.67
CA THR A 124 3.66 2.48 12.30
C THR A 124 4.07 3.52 11.26
N ILE A 125 3.10 3.91 10.43
CA ILE A 125 3.24 5.01 9.47
C ILE A 125 1.99 5.89 9.48
N VAL A 126 2.04 7.00 8.75
CA VAL A 126 0.89 7.86 8.46
C VAL A 126 0.83 8.09 6.95
N ALA A 127 0.18 7.18 6.23
CA ALA A 127 0.10 7.20 4.78
C ALA A 127 -0.93 8.21 4.26
N ASP A 128 -0.66 8.80 3.10
CA ASP A 128 -1.50 9.81 2.45
C ASP A 128 -2.53 9.20 1.48
N ALA A 129 -2.26 8.01 0.97
CA ALA A 129 -3.19 7.18 0.19
C ALA A 129 -2.81 5.70 0.31
N GLY A 130 -3.65 4.82 -0.19
CA GLY A 130 -3.33 3.40 -0.22
C GLY A 130 -4.36 2.52 -0.89
N ILE A 131 -3.94 1.31 -1.18
CA ILE A 131 -4.74 0.25 -1.77
C ILE A 131 -4.66 -1.02 -0.92
N ASP A 132 -5.82 -1.57 -0.63
CA ASP A 132 -5.99 -2.89 -0.03
C ASP A 132 -6.40 -3.87 -1.11
N ILE A 133 -5.60 -4.89 -1.34
CA ILE A 133 -5.81 -5.95 -2.32
C ILE A 133 -6.14 -7.23 -1.56
N GLY A 134 -7.42 -7.61 -1.54
CA GLY A 134 -7.88 -8.85 -0.93
C GLY A 134 -8.26 -8.75 0.55
N GLY A 135 -8.63 -7.58 1.05
CA GLY A 135 -9.20 -7.41 2.39
C GLY A 135 -8.20 -7.55 3.53
N THR A 136 -7.02 -6.99 3.38
CA THR A 136 -5.93 -7.05 4.37
C THR A 136 -6.06 -6.03 5.51
N LEU A 137 -6.94 -5.04 5.35
CA LEU A 137 -7.19 -3.96 6.31
C LEU A 137 -5.99 -3.00 6.47
N ILE A 138 -5.94 -1.96 5.64
CA ILE A 138 -4.89 -0.92 5.69
C ILE A 138 -5.28 0.35 6.47
N GLY A 139 -6.52 0.42 6.96
CA GLY A 139 -7.09 1.66 7.52
C GLY A 139 -6.28 2.25 8.69
N MET A 140 -5.64 1.41 9.52
CA MET A 140 -4.80 1.84 10.63
C MET A 140 -3.56 2.62 10.20
N HIS A 141 -3.14 2.49 8.95
CA HIS A 141 -1.95 3.14 8.41
C HIS A 141 -2.25 4.48 7.73
N LEU A 142 -3.53 4.78 7.49
CA LEU A 142 -3.94 5.98 6.76
C LEU A 142 -4.07 7.21 7.68
N ARG A 143 -3.64 8.35 7.16
CA ARG A 143 -3.89 9.65 7.79
C ARG A 143 -5.39 9.92 7.89
N ARG A 144 -5.85 10.47 9.00
CA ARG A 144 -7.22 10.99 9.10
C ARG A 144 -7.31 12.33 8.38
N VAL A 145 -8.27 12.49 7.50
CA VAL A 145 -9.45 11.68 7.22
C VAL A 145 -9.22 10.86 5.96
N ALA A 146 -9.35 9.54 6.05
CA ALA A 146 -9.34 8.67 4.87
C ALA A 146 -10.70 8.72 4.14
N ILE A 147 -10.66 8.80 2.81
CA ILE A 147 -11.83 8.86 1.93
C ILE A 147 -11.73 7.72 0.92
N PRO A 148 -12.76 6.88 0.76
CA PRO A 148 -12.75 5.83 -0.23
C PRO A 148 -12.71 6.41 -1.66
N VAL A 149 -11.91 5.78 -2.52
CA VAL A 149 -11.82 6.09 -3.94
C VAL A 149 -12.39 4.92 -4.73
N ARG A 150 -13.26 5.22 -5.71
CA ARG A 150 -13.81 4.22 -6.63
C ARG A 150 -13.04 4.27 -7.93
N LEU A 151 -12.42 3.15 -8.29
CA LEU A 151 -11.69 3.00 -9.54
C LEU A 151 -12.57 2.36 -10.61
N SER A 152 -12.13 2.43 -11.86
CA SER A 152 -12.82 1.76 -12.99
C SER A 152 -12.79 0.24 -12.83
N ILE A 153 -11.70 -0.32 -12.27
CA ILE A 153 -11.58 -1.73 -11.93
C ILE A 153 -11.90 -1.96 -10.45
N LYS A 154 -12.40 -3.15 -10.14
CA LYS A 154 -12.79 -3.54 -8.77
C LYS A 154 -11.96 -4.67 -8.20
N LYS A 155 -11.13 -5.28 -9.04
CA LYS A 155 -10.31 -6.45 -8.69
C LYS A 155 -8.93 -6.34 -9.31
N ILE A 156 -7.97 -7.03 -8.66
CA ILE A 156 -6.69 -7.42 -9.24
C ILE A 156 -6.64 -8.95 -9.14
N GLY A 157 -6.67 -9.64 -10.29
CA GLY A 157 -7.01 -11.05 -10.34
C GLY A 157 -8.39 -11.29 -9.74
N GLU A 158 -8.50 -12.24 -8.80
CA GLU A 158 -9.75 -12.48 -8.06
C GLU A 158 -9.92 -11.63 -6.81
N ALA A 159 -8.87 -10.96 -6.35
CA ALA A 159 -8.90 -10.12 -5.15
C ALA A 159 -9.70 -8.83 -5.36
N ASN A 160 -10.69 -8.58 -4.51
CA ASN A 160 -11.34 -7.28 -4.45
C ASN A 160 -10.36 -6.22 -3.96
N ILE A 161 -10.48 -4.99 -4.47
CA ILE A 161 -9.66 -3.85 -4.04
C ILE A 161 -10.50 -2.81 -3.30
N LEU A 162 -9.90 -2.23 -2.26
CA LEU A 162 -10.39 -1.04 -1.58
C LEU A 162 -9.31 0.02 -1.63
N CYS A 163 -9.66 1.21 -2.11
CA CYS A 163 -8.73 2.30 -2.31
C CYS A 163 -9.13 3.50 -1.48
N ALA A 164 -8.14 4.19 -0.95
CA ALA A 164 -8.35 5.39 -0.16
C ALA A 164 -7.33 6.47 -0.52
N ARG A 165 -7.79 7.72 -0.47
CA ARG A 165 -6.97 8.92 -0.35
C ARG A 165 -7.26 9.62 0.97
N THR A 166 -6.46 10.59 1.35
CA THR A 166 -6.72 11.37 2.57
C THR A 166 -6.97 12.84 2.23
N ARG A 167 -7.62 13.54 3.15
CA ARG A 167 -7.78 14.98 3.11
C ARG A 167 -7.50 15.59 4.49
N PRO A 168 -7.20 16.88 4.58
CA PRO A 168 -7.14 17.59 5.83
C PRO A 168 -8.45 17.49 6.62
N LYS A 169 -8.34 17.53 7.93
CA LYS A 169 -9.48 17.57 8.84
C LYS A 169 -10.15 18.95 8.73
N TYR A 170 -11.48 18.98 8.75
CA TYR A 170 -12.21 20.20 9.01
C TYR A 170 -12.29 20.41 10.52
N ILE A 171 -11.50 21.35 11.02
CA ILE A 171 -11.41 21.66 12.46
C ILE A 171 -11.90 23.08 12.68
N GLY A 172 -12.83 23.25 13.61
CA GLY A 172 -13.41 24.54 13.98
C GLY A 172 -14.90 24.43 14.24
N GLY A 173 -15.53 25.57 14.50
CA GLY A 173 -16.96 25.69 14.73
C GLY A 173 -17.63 26.59 13.67
N ALA A 174 -18.80 27.13 14.00
CA ALA A 174 -19.63 27.94 13.12
C ALA A 174 -18.96 29.22 12.55
N ARG A 175 -17.84 29.63 13.16
CA ARG A 175 -17.04 30.79 12.70
C ARG A 175 -15.86 30.39 11.81
N ALA A 176 -15.61 29.09 11.61
CA ALA A 176 -14.49 28.62 10.80
C ALA A 176 -14.80 28.84 9.31
N VAL A 177 -13.73 29.19 8.57
CA VAL A 177 -13.76 29.29 7.11
C VAL A 177 -12.84 28.21 6.57
N TYR A 178 -13.24 27.52 5.53
CA TYR A 178 -12.50 26.39 4.93
C TYR A 178 -12.12 26.72 3.49
N GLN A 179 -10.94 26.23 3.08
CA GLN A 179 -10.49 26.28 1.69
C GLN A 179 -11.10 25.11 0.91
N GLU A 180 -11.28 25.29 -0.39
CA GLU A 180 -11.54 24.17 -1.30
C GLU A 180 -10.30 23.26 -1.40
N LEU A 181 -10.52 21.93 -1.41
CA LEU A 181 -9.46 20.91 -1.34
C LEU A 181 -9.35 20.13 -2.65
#